data_53403d85d3bf96fe0409284444b6a028
#
_entry.id   53403d85d3bf96fe0409284444b6a028
#
_cell.length_a   1.000
_cell.length_b   1.000
_cell.length_c   1.000
_cell.angle_alpha   90.00
_cell.angle_beta   90.00
_cell.angle_gamma   90.00
#
_symmetry.space_group_name_H-M   'P 1'
#
loop_
_entity.id
_entity.type
_entity.pdbx_description
1 polymer ?
#
loop_
_entity_poly.entity_id
_entity_poly.type
_entity_poly.pdbx_seq_one_letter_code
_entity_poly.pdbx_strand_id
1 'polypeptide(L)'
;HPTEIIATIDAARQKYPSKELVAIFQPHTFTRTIALLDEFADALNGADAVYLAQIYGSARETDNGQVKVEDLAAKINKKGGLLTVENTSPLLDHDNAVYVFMGAGDIQSYEYSFERLLSSLTNNVQ
;
A
#
# COMPACT_ATOMS: atom_id res chain seq x y z
N HIS A 1 -3.64 -9.83 -7.50
CA HIS A 1 -5.07 -10.22 -7.47
C HIS A 1 -5.63 -10.00 -6.08
N PRO A 2 -6.89 -9.58 -5.96
CA PRO A 2 -7.47 -9.32 -4.64
C PRO A 2 -7.44 -10.52 -3.68
N THR A 3 -7.54 -11.73 -4.20
CA THR A 3 -7.48 -12.94 -3.36
C THR A 3 -6.15 -13.04 -2.63
N GLU A 4 -5.05 -12.68 -3.30
CA GLU A 4 -3.73 -12.70 -2.69
C GLU A 4 -3.61 -11.64 -1.59
N ILE A 5 -4.24 -10.48 -1.78
CA ILE A 5 -4.25 -9.43 -0.77
C ILE A 5 -4.98 -9.91 0.48
N ILE A 6 -6.15 -10.54 0.31
CA ILE A 6 -6.91 -11.08 1.43
C ILE A 6 -6.08 -12.09 2.21
N ALA A 7 -5.44 -13.02 1.49
CA ALA A 7 -4.64 -14.05 2.14
C ALA A 7 -3.46 -13.45 2.91
N THR A 8 -2.80 -12.45 2.34
CA THR A 8 -1.66 -11.81 2.98
C THR A 8 -2.09 -11.05 4.24
N ILE A 9 -3.20 -10.32 4.18
CA ILE A 9 -3.73 -9.60 5.33
C ILE A 9 -4.14 -10.58 6.44
N ASP A 10 -4.81 -11.67 6.08
CA ASP A 10 -5.22 -12.67 7.06
C ASP A 10 -4.02 -13.30 7.74
N ALA A 11 -2.97 -13.62 6.98
CA ALA A 11 -1.77 -14.21 7.54
C ALA A 11 -1.09 -13.24 8.52
N ALA A 12 -1.02 -11.95 8.17
CA ALA A 12 -0.44 -10.94 9.04
C ALA A 12 -1.25 -10.76 10.32
N ARG A 13 -2.59 -10.81 10.23
CA ARG A 13 -3.46 -10.75 11.40
C ARG A 13 -3.21 -11.90 12.35
N GLN A 14 -3.03 -13.10 11.81
CA GLN A 14 -2.80 -14.28 12.63
C GLN A 14 -1.43 -14.22 13.32
N LYS A 15 -0.43 -13.71 12.62
CA LYS A 15 0.92 -13.65 13.16
C LYS A 15 1.08 -12.52 14.17
N TYR A 16 0.38 -11.40 13.98
CA TYR A 16 0.52 -10.20 14.80
C TYR A 16 -0.85 -9.70 15.26
N PRO A 17 -1.57 -10.48 16.07
CA PRO A 17 -2.97 -10.16 16.38
C PRO A 17 -3.17 -8.89 17.18
N SER A 18 -2.14 -8.42 17.89
CA SER A 18 -2.28 -7.24 18.75
C SER A 18 -1.69 -5.98 18.10
N LYS A 19 -1.23 -6.06 16.86
CA LYS A 19 -0.62 -4.91 16.18
C LYS A 19 -1.58 -4.28 15.19
N GLU A 20 -1.42 -2.98 14.98
CA GLU A 20 -2.10 -2.30 13.89
C GLU A 20 -1.56 -2.83 12.56
N LEU A 21 -2.45 -3.17 11.64
CA LEU A 21 -2.04 -3.68 10.34
C LEU A 21 -2.10 -2.57 9.31
N VAL A 22 -0.94 -2.18 8.81
CA VAL A 22 -0.79 -1.12 7.81
C VAL A 22 -0.44 -1.77 6.48
N ALA A 23 -1.34 -1.66 5.51
CA ALA A 23 -1.13 -2.23 4.18
C ALA A 23 -0.64 -1.14 3.23
N ILE A 24 0.39 -1.45 2.47
CA ILE A 24 0.91 -0.58 1.42
C ILE A 24 0.81 -1.36 0.11
N PHE A 25 0.04 -0.86 -0.83
CA PHE A 25 -0.28 -1.59 -2.05
C PHE A 25 0.03 -0.77 -3.28
N GLN A 26 0.68 -1.42 -4.26
CA GLN A 26 0.91 -0.84 -5.58
C GLN A 26 0.12 -1.62 -6.62
N PRO A 27 -0.91 -1.01 -7.24
CA PRO A 27 -1.59 -1.65 -8.38
C PRO A 27 -0.63 -1.82 -9.55
N HIS A 28 -0.79 -2.92 -10.31
CA HIS A 28 0.17 -3.26 -11.34
C HIS A 28 -0.10 -2.57 -12.68
N THR A 29 -1.35 -2.59 -13.16
CA THR A 29 -1.69 -1.98 -14.44
C THR A 29 -3.05 -1.33 -14.37
N PHE A 30 -3.29 -0.36 -15.27
CA PHE A 30 -4.59 0.27 -15.38
C PHE A 30 -5.69 -0.75 -15.69
N THR A 31 -5.44 -1.64 -16.66
CA THR A 31 -6.45 -2.60 -17.11
C THR A 31 -6.93 -3.48 -15.96
N ARG A 32 -6.00 -4.04 -15.20
CA ARG A 32 -6.36 -4.89 -14.07
C ARG A 32 -7.05 -4.11 -12.98
N THR A 33 -6.58 -2.90 -12.70
CA THR A 33 -7.16 -2.05 -11.66
C THR A 33 -8.59 -1.68 -12.01
N ILE A 34 -8.86 -1.34 -13.28
CA ILE A 34 -10.22 -1.03 -13.73
C ILE A 34 -11.15 -2.23 -13.53
N ALA A 35 -10.70 -3.40 -13.97
CA ALA A 35 -11.56 -4.59 -13.97
C ALA A 35 -11.94 -5.05 -12.57
N LEU A 36 -11.06 -4.82 -11.58
CA LEU A 36 -11.22 -5.37 -10.24
C LEU A 36 -11.20 -4.30 -9.15
N LEU A 37 -11.60 -3.07 -9.50
CA LEU A 37 -11.45 -1.93 -8.60
C LEU A 37 -12.14 -2.15 -7.25
N ASP A 38 -13.39 -2.59 -7.28
CA ASP A 38 -14.15 -2.81 -6.06
C ASP A 38 -13.57 -3.96 -5.24
N GLU A 39 -13.14 -5.02 -5.91
CA GLU A 39 -12.56 -6.18 -5.24
C GLU A 39 -11.22 -5.83 -4.58
N PHE A 40 -10.41 -4.99 -5.22
CA PHE A 40 -9.18 -4.50 -4.60
C PHE A 40 -9.49 -3.68 -3.36
N ALA A 41 -10.46 -2.77 -3.46
CA ALA A 41 -10.82 -1.92 -2.32
C ALA A 41 -11.34 -2.76 -1.17
N ASP A 42 -12.21 -3.72 -1.44
CA ASP A 42 -12.77 -4.59 -0.40
C ASP A 42 -11.68 -5.39 0.30
N ALA A 43 -10.73 -5.92 -0.46
CA ALA A 43 -9.63 -6.68 0.10
C ALA A 43 -8.75 -5.80 1.01
N LEU A 44 -8.41 -4.61 0.54
CA LEU A 44 -7.55 -3.68 1.28
C LEU A 44 -8.23 -3.16 2.53
N ASN A 45 -9.56 -3.02 2.52
CA ASN A 45 -10.30 -2.56 3.69
C ASN A 45 -10.24 -3.57 4.86
N GLY A 46 -9.66 -4.74 4.65
CA GLY A 46 -9.36 -5.66 5.76
C GLY A 46 -8.21 -5.21 6.65
N ALA A 47 -7.39 -4.26 6.21
CA ALA A 47 -6.33 -3.69 7.04
C ALA A 47 -6.87 -2.56 7.92
N ASP A 48 -6.07 -2.13 8.89
CA ASP A 48 -6.43 -0.99 9.75
C ASP A 48 -6.11 0.33 9.08
N ALA A 49 -5.06 0.37 8.28
CA ALA A 49 -4.67 1.55 7.50
C ALA A 49 -4.17 1.08 6.13
N VAL A 50 -4.41 1.90 5.11
CA VAL A 50 -4.06 1.54 3.73
C VAL A 50 -3.38 2.72 3.06
N TYR A 51 -2.22 2.46 2.48
CA TYR A 51 -1.51 3.43 1.66
C TYR A 51 -1.34 2.87 0.26
N LEU A 52 -1.46 3.74 -0.73
CA LEU A 52 -1.40 3.34 -2.13
C LEU A 52 -0.21 4.01 -2.81
N ALA A 53 0.56 3.21 -3.52
CA ALA A 53 1.62 3.68 -4.40
C ALA A 53 1.06 3.92 -5.80
N GLN A 54 1.81 4.65 -6.62
CA GLN A 54 1.43 4.90 -8.00
C GLN A 54 1.26 3.59 -8.76
N ILE A 55 0.28 3.53 -9.65
CA ILE A 55 0.05 2.34 -10.45
C ILE A 55 1.31 2.03 -11.27
N TYR A 56 1.86 0.84 -11.10
CA TYR A 56 3.02 0.41 -11.85
C TYR A 56 2.63 0.20 -13.32
N GLY A 57 3.46 0.70 -14.21
CA GLY A 57 3.17 0.62 -15.64
C GLY A 57 2.37 1.78 -16.19
N SER A 58 1.93 2.70 -15.33
CA SER A 58 1.12 3.83 -15.78
C SER A 58 1.85 4.71 -16.79
N ALA A 59 3.18 4.76 -16.72
CA ALA A 59 3.98 5.54 -17.67
C ALA A 59 4.01 4.90 -19.05
N ARG A 60 3.69 3.62 -19.16
CA ARG A 60 3.72 2.88 -20.43
C ARG A 60 2.34 2.72 -21.05
N GLU A 61 1.29 2.85 -20.26
CA GLU A 61 -0.07 2.74 -20.76
C GLU A 61 -0.59 4.12 -21.09
N THR A 62 -1.37 4.21 -22.15
CA THR A 62 -2.01 5.46 -22.50
C THR A 62 -3.07 5.77 -21.46
N ASP A 63 -2.93 6.91 -20.82
CA ASP A 63 -3.94 7.38 -19.88
C ASP A 63 -5.10 7.95 -20.70
N ASN A 64 -6.15 7.17 -20.83
CA ASN A 64 -7.35 7.61 -21.54
C ASN A 64 -8.41 8.14 -20.59
N GLY A 65 -8.01 8.53 -19.39
CA GLY A 65 -8.89 9.14 -18.41
C GLY A 65 -9.75 8.16 -17.64
N GLN A 66 -9.47 6.87 -17.72
CA GLN A 66 -10.36 5.88 -17.11
C GLN A 66 -10.14 5.70 -15.62
N VAL A 67 -8.94 5.27 -15.19
CA VAL A 67 -8.69 4.98 -13.76
C VAL A 67 -7.34 5.51 -13.35
N LYS A 68 -7.34 6.15 -12.19
CA LYS A 68 -6.13 6.60 -11.50
C LYS A 68 -6.09 5.95 -10.13
N VAL A 69 -4.91 6.00 -9.49
CA VAL A 69 -4.77 5.45 -8.14
C VAL A 69 -5.73 6.14 -7.17
N GLU A 70 -6.06 7.40 -7.43
CA GLU A 70 -7.02 8.14 -6.62
C GLU A 70 -8.42 7.54 -6.66
N ASP A 71 -8.78 6.89 -7.77
CA ASP A 71 -10.09 6.23 -7.87
C ASP A 71 -10.18 5.04 -6.93
N LEU A 72 -9.09 4.30 -6.79
CA LEU A 72 -9.03 3.22 -5.82
C LEU A 72 -9.05 3.79 -4.40
N ALA A 73 -8.29 4.85 -4.16
CA ALA A 73 -8.24 5.49 -2.84
C ALA A 73 -9.63 5.94 -2.38
N ALA A 74 -10.45 6.43 -3.30
CA ALA A 74 -11.78 6.91 -2.97
C ALA A 74 -12.71 5.81 -2.45
N LYS A 75 -12.41 4.55 -2.76
CA LYS A 75 -13.21 3.40 -2.33
C LYS A 75 -12.69 2.76 -1.04
N ILE A 76 -11.58 3.25 -0.52
CA ILE A 76 -10.97 2.73 0.70
C ILE A 76 -11.39 3.64 1.85
N ASN A 77 -11.97 3.05 2.89
CA ASN A 77 -12.53 3.81 4.02
C ASN A 77 -11.67 3.67 5.27
N LYS A 78 -10.37 3.48 5.10
CA LYS A 78 -9.42 3.35 6.19
C LYS A 78 -8.49 4.54 6.22
N LYS A 79 -7.78 4.72 7.35
CA LYS A 79 -6.71 5.70 7.44
C LYS A 79 -5.66 5.43 6.37
N GLY A 80 -4.97 6.45 5.95
CA GLY A 80 -3.88 6.30 5.01
C GLY A 80 -3.94 7.37 3.93
N GLY A 81 -3.45 7.01 2.75
CA GLY A 81 -3.42 7.93 1.63
C GLY A 81 -2.49 7.46 0.54
N LEU A 82 -2.05 8.40 -0.27
CA LEU A 82 -1.12 8.11 -1.35
C LEU A 82 0.31 8.28 -0.85
N LEU A 83 1.20 7.43 -1.35
CA LEU A 83 2.62 7.52 -1.03
C LEU A 83 3.44 7.74 -2.29
N THR A 84 4.58 8.42 -2.13
CA THR A 84 5.62 8.45 -3.14
C THR A 84 6.86 7.76 -2.59
N VAL A 85 7.71 7.26 -3.49
CA VAL A 85 8.94 6.59 -3.06
C VAL A 85 9.89 7.57 -2.39
N GLU A 86 9.80 8.86 -2.73
CA GLU A 86 10.64 9.90 -2.16
C GLU A 86 10.20 10.30 -0.76
N ASN A 87 8.96 10.00 -0.40
CA ASN A 87 8.44 10.40 0.91
C ASN A 87 7.53 9.31 1.47
N THR A 88 8.09 8.44 2.29
CA THR A 88 7.36 7.41 3.01
C THR A 88 7.07 7.80 4.45
N SER A 89 7.31 9.06 4.82
CA SER A 89 7.14 9.51 6.20
C SER A 89 5.71 9.38 6.74
N PRO A 90 4.63 9.41 5.92
CA PRO A 90 3.30 9.15 6.48
C PRO A 90 3.18 7.80 7.18
N LEU A 91 4.03 6.83 6.83
CA LEU A 91 4.01 5.53 7.50
C LEU A 91 4.49 5.60 8.95
N LEU A 92 5.11 6.70 9.35
CA LEU A 92 5.56 6.89 10.73
C LEU A 92 4.41 7.25 11.69
N ASP A 93 3.22 7.52 11.18
CA ASP A 93 2.09 7.97 12.00
C ASP A 93 1.38 6.81 12.70
N HIS A 94 2.01 5.67 12.81
CA HIS A 94 1.42 4.47 13.40
C HIS A 94 2.29 3.93 14.52
N ASP A 95 1.66 3.55 15.63
CA ASP A 95 2.33 2.95 16.77
C ASP A 95 2.06 1.45 16.80
N ASN A 96 3.09 0.69 17.19
CA ASN A 96 2.96 -0.77 17.35
C ASN A 96 2.32 -1.41 16.14
N ALA A 97 2.84 -1.10 14.95
CA ALA A 97 2.24 -1.51 13.69
C ALA A 97 3.10 -2.56 12.97
N VAL A 98 2.44 -3.39 12.20
CA VAL A 98 3.10 -4.24 11.20
C VAL A 98 2.77 -3.67 9.82
N TYR A 99 3.80 -3.55 9.00
CA TYR A 99 3.70 -2.95 7.66
C TYR A 99 3.82 -4.05 6.62
N VAL A 100 2.82 -4.13 5.74
CA VAL A 100 2.77 -5.18 4.73
C VAL A 100 2.79 -4.52 3.36
N PHE A 101 3.89 -4.71 2.63
CA PHE A 101 4.06 -4.14 1.29
C PHE A 101 3.65 -5.18 0.26
N MET A 102 2.67 -4.83 -0.58
CA MET A 102 2.05 -5.76 -1.51
C MET A 102 1.99 -5.15 -2.90
N GLY A 103 2.04 -6.01 -3.89
CA GLY A 103 1.92 -5.61 -5.29
C GLY A 103 3.12 -6.06 -6.09
N ALA A 104 3.17 -5.58 -7.31
CA ALA A 104 4.27 -5.87 -8.23
C ALA A 104 4.94 -4.56 -8.63
N GLY A 105 5.95 -4.66 -9.50
CA GLY A 105 6.61 -3.48 -9.97
C GLY A 105 7.66 -2.99 -8.99
N ASP A 106 7.59 -1.73 -8.61
CA ASP A 106 8.63 -1.12 -7.78
C ASP A 106 8.22 -0.96 -6.31
N ILE A 107 7.27 -1.78 -5.83
CA ILE A 107 6.85 -1.72 -4.41
C ILE A 107 8.02 -1.97 -3.46
N GLN A 108 9.02 -2.74 -3.88
CA GLN A 108 10.20 -2.98 -3.06
C GLN A 108 11.00 -1.70 -2.83
N SER A 109 10.96 -0.77 -3.76
CA SER A 109 11.60 0.53 -3.57
C SER A 109 10.95 1.33 -2.44
N TYR A 110 9.64 1.21 -2.30
CA TYR A 110 8.91 1.85 -1.19
C TYR A 110 9.32 1.24 0.14
N GLU A 111 9.41 -0.08 0.19
CA GLU A 111 9.82 -0.77 1.40
C GLU A 111 11.24 -0.37 1.80
N TYR A 112 12.15 -0.35 0.83
CA TYR A 112 13.53 0.03 1.07
C TYR A 112 13.63 1.48 1.55
N SER A 113 12.88 2.38 0.91
CA SER A 113 12.85 3.79 1.30
C SER A 113 12.39 3.96 2.75
N PHE A 114 11.36 3.22 3.15
CA PHE A 114 10.87 3.29 4.52
C PHE A 114 11.87 2.72 5.51
N GLU A 115 12.52 1.62 5.17
CA GLU A 115 13.56 1.03 6.03
C GLU A 115 14.70 2.01 6.25
N ARG A 116 15.11 2.72 5.21
CA ARG A 116 16.15 3.73 5.33
C ARG A 116 15.72 4.88 6.23
N LEU A 117 14.47 5.30 6.10
CA LEU A 117 13.94 6.36 6.95
C LEU A 117 13.96 5.92 8.42
N LEU A 118 13.53 4.71 8.72
CA LEU A 118 13.55 4.17 10.08
C LEU A 118 14.97 4.13 10.64
N SER A 119 15.93 3.67 9.83
CA SER A 119 17.34 3.61 10.25
C SER A 119 17.88 5.00 10.56
N SER A 120 17.53 5.98 9.73
CA SER A 120 17.96 7.37 9.94
C SER A 120 17.45 7.90 11.27
N LEU A 121 16.21 7.65 11.62
CA LEU A 121 15.62 8.08 12.87
C LEU A 121 16.27 7.39 14.07
N THR A 122 16.53 6.09 13.95
CA THR A 122 17.18 5.33 15.01
C THR A 122 18.58 5.86 15.28
N ASN A 123 19.34 6.17 14.21
CA ASN A 123 20.69 6.69 14.35
C ASN A 123 20.71 8.09 14.95
N ASN A 124 19.65 8.85 14.81
CA ASN A 124 19.57 10.20 15.35
C ASN A 124 19.14 10.26 16.80
N VAL A 125 18.74 9.13 17.38
CA VAL A 125 18.25 9.09 18.75
C VAL A 125 19.38 8.93 19.77
N GLN A 126 20.57 8.64 19.32
CA GLN A 126 21.72 8.43 20.22
C GLN A 126 22.07 9.67 21.04
#